data_76140e630f4469196fc4860a521dc61b
#
_entry.id   76140e630f4469196fc4860a521dc61b
#
_cell.length_a   1.000
_cell.length_b   1.000
_cell.length_c   1.000
_cell.angle_alpha   90.00
_cell.angle_beta   90.00
_cell.angle_gamma   90.00
#
_symmetry.space_group_name_H-M   'P 1'
#
loop_
_entity.id
_entity.type
_entity.pdbx_description
1 polymer ?
#
loop_
_entity_poly.entity_id
_entity_poly.type
_entity_poly.pdbx_seq_one_letter_code
_entity_poly.pdbx_strand_id
1 'polypeptide(L)'
;MAKKILIVDDEAHIRLLLEQTLEDLEDQGIELLTAENGEVALATIQEEKPNLVFLDVMMPKMNGFDVCNAVKNQLGLTDVYIIMLTAKGQEFDKQKGSEVGADLYMTKPFDPDEIVEKSIEILGL
;
A
#
# COMPACT_ATOMS: atom_id res chain seq x y z
N MET A 1 9.43 -6.10 -17.67
CA MET A 1 9.25 -4.84 -16.94
C MET A 1 9.39 -5.06 -15.45
N ALA A 2 10.01 -4.13 -14.76
CA ALA A 2 10.20 -4.25 -13.32
C ALA A 2 8.85 -4.15 -12.60
N LYS A 3 8.65 -5.00 -11.60
CA LYS A 3 7.49 -4.89 -10.72
C LYS A 3 7.75 -3.77 -9.71
N LYS A 4 6.70 -3.10 -9.30
CA LYS A 4 6.78 -1.91 -8.44
C LYS A 4 5.94 -2.07 -7.19
N ILE A 5 6.49 -1.61 -6.06
CA ILE A 5 5.76 -1.52 -4.78
C ILE A 5 5.72 -0.04 -4.39
N LEU A 6 4.54 0.46 -4.09
CA LEU A 6 4.36 1.81 -3.59
C LEU A 6 4.07 1.76 -2.09
N ILE A 7 4.78 2.57 -1.33
CA ILE A 7 4.61 2.70 0.12
C ILE A 7 4.01 4.07 0.41
N VAL A 8 2.82 4.09 1.01
CA VAL A 8 2.09 5.32 1.31
C VAL A 8 1.86 5.46 2.80
N ASP A 9 2.46 6.47 3.40
CA ASP A 9 2.27 6.80 4.82
C ASP A 9 2.66 8.26 5.00
N ASP A 10 1.94 8.99 5.84
CA ASP A 10 2.26 10.40 6.12
C ASP A 10 3.41 10.54 7.11
N GLU A 11 3.78 9.46 7.79
CA GLU A 11 4.88 9.46 8.75
C GLU A 11 6.17 8.98 8.08
N ALA A 12 7.17 9.85 8.02
CA ALA A 12 8.44 9.55 7.33
C ALA A 12 9.15 8.32 7.89
N HIS A 13 9.11 8.12 9.22
CA HIS A 13 9.79 6.99 9.84
C HIS A 13 9.12 5.65 9.48
N ILE A 14 7.82 5.63 9.25
CA ILE A 14 7.12 4.42 8.82
C ILE A 14 7.48 4.11 7.36
N ARG A 15 7.51 5.13 6.50
CA ARG A 15 7.95 4.93 5.11
C ARG A 15 9.36 4.35 5.07
N LEU A 16 10.27 4.90 5.86
CA LEU A 16 11.64 4.42 5.92
C LEU A 16 11.71 2.97 6.42
N LEU A 17 10.95 2.65 7.45
CA LEU A 17 10.90 1.29 8.00
C LEU A 17 10.43 0.29 6.94
N LEU A 18 9.39 0.62 6.20
CA LEU A 18 8.91 -0.25 5.12
C LEU A 18 9.92 -0.38 3.98
N GLU A 19 10.59 0.72 3.61
CA GLU A 19 11.64 0.66 2.61
C GLU A 19 12.77 -0.27 3.02
N GLN A 20 13.22 -0.16 4.28
CA GLN A 20 14.26 -1.04 4.82
C GLN A 20 13.82 -2.49 4.87
N THR A 21 12.56 -2.72 5.26
CA THR A 21 11.99 -4.06 5.33
C THR A 21 11.97 -4.73 3.95
N LEU A 22 11.70 -3.96 2.91
CA LEU A 22 11.56 -4.47 1.54
C LEU A 22 12.84 -4.32 0.70
N GLU A 23 13.91 -3.79 1.28
CA GLU A 23 15.16 -3.51 0.57
C GLU A 23 15.71 -4.72 -0.19
N ASP A 24 15.65 -5.90 0.42
CA ASP A 24 16.17 -7.12 -0.20
C ASP A 24 15.43 -7.47 -1.50
N LEU A 25 14.19 -7.04 -1.65
CA LEU A 25 13.41 -7.31 -2.86
C LEU A 25 13.91 -6.49 -4.05
N GLU A 26 14.59 -5.38 -3.80
CA GLU A 26 15.17 -4.58 -4.87
C GLU A 26 16.23 -5.38 -5.65
N ASP A 27 16.93 -6.29 -4.96
CA ASP A 27 17.89 -7.18 -5.59
C ASP A 27 17.23 -8.17 -6.56
N GLN A 28 15.91 -8.36 -6.43
CA GLN A 28 15.13 -9.22 -7.32
C GLN A 28 14.44 -8.44 -8.42
N GLY A 29 14.83 -7.18 -8.63
CA GLY A 29 14.30 -6.35 -9.70
C GLY A 29 13.03 -5.58 -9.34
N ILE A 30 12.71 -5.47 -8.04
CA ILE A 30 11.55 -4.71 -7.59
C ILE A 30 11.94 -3.23 -7.42
N GLU A 31 11.12 -2.33 -7.94
CA GLU A 31 11.30 -0.89 -7.75
C GLU A 31 10.41 -0.45 -6.57
N LEU A 32 11.01 0.21 -5.59
CA LEU A 32 10.27 0.76 -4.44
C LEU A 32 10.00 2.24 -4.66
N LEU A 33 8.73 2.61 -4.53
CA LEU A 33 8.26 3.98 -4.65
C LEU A 33 7.63 4.40 -3.32
N THR A 34 7.62 5.69 -3.03
CA THR A 34 7.00 6.21 -1.81
C THR A 34 6.09 7.39 -2.11
N ALA A 35 5.08 7.59 -1.25
CA ALA A 35 4.21 8.76 -1.31
C ALA A 35 3.87 9.18 0.12
N GLU A 36 3.86 10.48 0.37
CA GLU A 36 3.68 11.02 1.72
C GLU A 36 2.23 11.39 2.05
N ASN A 37 1.35 11.36 1.07
CA ASN A 37 -0.07 11.65 1.27
C ASN A 37 -0.91 11.00 0.18
N GLY A 38 -2.24 11.07 0.35
CA GLY A 38 -3.17 10.42 -0.58
C GLY A 38 -3.17 11.00 -1.98
N GLU A 39 -2.98 12.31 -2.11
CA GLU A 39 -2.96 12.96 -3.43
C GLU A 39 -1.75 12.52 -4.24
N VAL A 40 -0.58 12.50 -3.60
CA VAL A 40 0.66 12.04 -4.24
C VAL A 40 0.55 10.54 -4.58
N ALA A 41 -0.03 9.76 -3.66
CA ALA A 41 -0.25 8.34 -3.88
C ALA A 41 -1.11 8.09 -5.11
N LEU A 42 -2.23 8.78 -5.22
CA LEU A 42 -3.14 8.60 -6.35
C LEU A 42 -2.47 8.95 -7.67
N ALA A 43 -1.76 10.08 -7.72
CA ALA A 43 -1.03 10.49 -8.91
C ALA A 43 0.04 9.46 -9.29
N THR A 44 0.78 8.95 -8.31
CA THR A 44 1.81 7.93 -8.53
C THR A 44 1.21 6.62 -9.05
N ILE A 45 0.08 6.20 -8.49
CA ILE A 45 -0.60 4.97 -8.92
C ILE A 45 -1.06 5.10 -10.38
N GLN A 46 -1.61 6.24 -10.75
CA GLN A 46 -2.06 6.47 -12.12
C GLN A 46 -0.89 6.46 -13.11
N GLU A 47 0.22 7.06 -12.73
CA GLU A 47 1.40 7.18 -13.59
C GLU A 47 2.22 5.89 -13.66
N GLU A 48 2.53 5.29 -12.50
CA GLU A 48 3.44 4.16 -12.39
C GLU A 48 2.76 2.80 -12.42
N LYS A 49 1.48 2.74 -12.07
CA LYS A 49 0.68 1.51 -12.00
C LYS A 49 1.41 0.40 -11.23
N PRO A 50 1.71 0.64 -9.93
CA PRO A 50 2.44 -0.34 -9.15
C PRO A 50 1.66 -1.64 -9.01
N ASN A 51 2.39 -2.74 -8.85
CA ASN A 51 1.78 -4.05 -8.65
C ASN A 51 1.20 -4.21 -7.25
N LEU A 52 1.83 -3.57 -6.27
CA LEU A 52 1.46 -3.68 -4.86
C LEU A 52 1.57 -2.31 -4.20
N VAL A 53 0.57 -1.96 -3.38
CA VAL A 53 0.55 -0.71 -2.62
C VAL A 53 0.32 -1.03 -1.14
N PHE A 54 1.23 -0.56 -0.27
CA PHE A 54 0.99 -0.52 1.16
C PHE A 54 0.45 0.86 1.47
N LEU A 55 -0.79 0.93 1.96
CA LEU A 55 -1.54 2.17 2.04
C LEU A 55 -2.04 2.41 3.46
N ASP A 56 -1.49 3.45 4.10
CA ASP A 56 -1.96 3.88 5.41
C ASP A 56 -3.39 4.40 5.32
N VAL A 57 -4.22 4.04 6.27
CA VAL A 57 -5.62 4.48 6.32
C VAL A 57 -5.71 5.93 6.79
N MET A 58 -5.02 6.27 7.87
CA MET A 58 -5.17 7.57 8.54
C MET A 58 -4.16 8.60 8.02
N MET A 59 -4.59 9.35 7.02
CA MET A 59 -3.80 10.46 6.46
C MET A 59 -4.68 11.70 6.36
N PRO A 60 -4.09 12.91 6.51
CA PRO A 60 -4.86 14.14 6.36
C PRO A 60 -5.31 14.36 4.93
N LYS A 61 -6.39 15.10 4.75
CA LYS A 61 -7.00 15.48 3.47
C LYS A 61 -7.60 14.29 2.72
N MET A 62 -6.77 13.43 2.12
CA MET A 62 -7.21 12.27 1.38
C MET A 62 -6.68 11.02 2.07
N ASN A 63 -7.55 10.29 2.77
CA ASN A 63 -7.17 9.11 3.53
C ASN A 63 -7.04 7.87 2.63
N GLY A 64 -6.61 6.75 3.24
CA GLY A 64 -6.41 5.52 2.49
C GLY A 64 -7.68 4.97 1.83
N PHE A 65 -8.84 5.13 2.47
CA PHE A 65 -10.10 4.70 1.89
C PHE A 65 -10.41 5.48 0.62
N ASP A 66 -10.17 6.79 0.64
CA ASP A 66 -10.40 7.65 -0.53
C ASP A 66 -9.51 7.24 -1.69
N VAL A 67 -8.22 6.97 -1.42
CA VAL A 67 -7.28 6.52 -2.45
C VAL A 67 -7.72 5.18 -3.03
N CYS A 68 -8.03 4.22 -2.17
CA CYS A 68 -8.45 2.89 -2.59
C CYS A 68 -9.72 2.94 -3.45
N ASN A 69 -10.72 3.71 -3.01
CA ASN A 69 -11.96 3.88 -3.75
C ASN A 69 -11.71 4.49 -5.13
N ALA A 70 -10.86 5.52 -5.19
CA ALA A 70 -10.50 6.14 -6.48
C ALA A 70 -9.84 5.14 -7.42
N VAL A 71 -8.87 4.38 -6.90
CA VAL A 71 -8.12 3.40 -7.71
C VAL A 71 -9.02 2.26 -8.19
N LYS A 72 -9.74 1.64 -7.28
CA LYS A 72 -10.51 0.41 -7.56
C LYS A 72 -11.84 0.68 -8.23
N ASN A 73 -12.59 1.66 -7.72
CA ASN A 73 -13.98 1.88 -8.14
C ASN A 73 -14.15 2.98 -9.17
N GLN A 74 -13.36 4.03 -9.11
CA GLN A 74 -13.46 5.14 -10.05
C GLN A 74 -12.60 4.95 -11.29
N LEU A 75 -11.36 4.51 -11.11
CA LEU A 75 -10.41 4.30 -12.21
C LEU A 75 -10.40 2.86 -12.72
N GLY A 76 -10.97 1.93 -11.96
CA GLY A 76 -11.03 0.53 -12.35
C GLY A 76 -9.68 -0.18 -12.45
N LEU A 77 -8.68 0.28 -11.71
CA LEU A 77 -7.34 -0.30 -11.72
C LEU A 77 -7.29 -1.53 -10.80
N THR A 78 -7.98 -2.59 -11.19
CA THR A 78 -8.14 -3.79 -10.37
C THR A 78 -6.88 -4.63 -10.25
N ASP A 79 -5.90 -4.42 -11.13
CA ASP A 79 -4.62 -5.15 -11.10
C ASP A 79 -3.66 -4.59 -10.04
N VAL A 80 -3.94 -3.42 -9.48
CA VAL A 80 -3.15 -2.85 -8.39
C VAL A 80 -3.61 -3.50 -7.09
N TYR A 81 -2.75 -4.32 -6.48
CA TYR A 81 -3.07 -4.99 -5.22
C TYR A 81 -2.85 -4.02 -4.06
N ILE A 82 -3.88 -3.77 -3.27
CA ILE A 82 -3.81 -2.79 -2.16
C ILE A 82 -3.93 -3.48 -0.82
N ILE A 83 -2.89 -3.30 0.01
CA ILE A 83 -2.88 -3.72 1.41
C ILE A 83 -3.07 -2.47 2.26
N MET A 84 -4.17 -2.41 3.01
CA MET A 84 -4.44 -1.30 3.93
C MET A 84 -3.71 -1.54 5.24
N LEU A 85 -3.01 -0.52 5.72
CA LEU A 85 -2.33 -0.55 7.02
C LEU A 85 -3.18 0.20 8.04
N THR A 86 -3.77 -0.53 8.98
CA THR A 86 -4.70 0.03 9.96
C THR A 86 -4.11 0.01 11.36
N ALA A 87 -4.52 0.96 12.20
CA ALA A 87 -4.13 0.96 13.61
C ALA A 87 -4.87 -0.16 14.33
N LYS A 88 -4.20 -0.75 15.32
CA LYS A 88 -4.79 -1.80 16.14
C LYS A 88 -6.06 -1.31 16.84
N GLY A 89 -7.13 -2.09 16.76
CA GLY A 89 -8.40 -1.76 17.39
C GLY A 89 -9.42 -1.05 16.51
N GLN A 90 -9.10 -0.76 15.26
CA GLN A 90 -10.00 -0.10 14.33
C GLN A 90 -10.78 -1.13 13.50
N GLU A 91 -11.61 -1.93 14.18
CA GLU A 91 -12.36 -3.01 13.53
C GLU A 91 -13.30 -2.51 12.40
N PHE A 92 -13.93 -1.35 12.61
CA PHE A 92 -14.85 -0.80 11.59
C PHE A 92 -14.13 -0.44 10.29
N ASP A 93 -12.82 -0.20 10.32
CA ASP A 93 -12.04 0.15 9.14
C ASP A 93 -11.96 -1.02 8.15
N LYS A 94 -11.98 -2.25 8.65
CA LYS A 94 -11.95 -3.44 7.80
C LYS A 94 -13.17 -3.53 6.91
N GLN A 95 -14.35 -3.22 7.44
CA GLN A 95 -15.58 -3.20 6.67
C GLN A 95 -15.55 -2.12 5.60
N LYS A 96 -15.12 -0.91 5.97
CA LYS A 96 -15.01 0.18 5.03
C LYS A 96 -13.98 -0.10 3.94
N GLY A 97 -12.84 -0.70 4.31
CA GLY A 97 -11.82 -1.11 3.34
C GLY A 97 -12.35 -2.13 2.34
N SER A 98 -13.18 -3.06 2.80
CA SER A 98 -13.83 -4.02 1.91
C SER A 98 -14.77 -3.32 0.92
N GLU A 99 -15.54 -2.33 1.38
CA GLU A 99 -16.44 -1.56 0.53
C GLU A 99 -15.71 -0.79 -0.56
N VAL A 100 -14.51 -0.28 -0.27
CA VAL A 100 -13.72 0.48 -1.26
C VAL A 100 -12.81 -0.41 -2.09
N GLY A 101 -12.82 -1.73 -1.86
CA GLY A 101 -12.12 -2.69 -2.70
C GLY A 101 -10.70 -3.04 -2.30
N ALA A 102 -10.31 -2.79 -1.03
CA ALA A 102 -9.01 -3.20 -0.54
C ALA A 102 -8.84 -4.71 -0.62
N ASP A 103 -7.67 -5.17 -1.04
CA ASP A 103 -7.41 -6.60 -1.23
C ASP A 103 -7.03 -7.31 0.08
N LEU A 104 -6.37 -6.60 0.99
CA LEU A 104 -5.92 -7.15 2.25
C LEU A 104 -5.74 -6.04 3.27
N TYR A 105 -5.75 -6.39 4.54
CA TYR A 105 -5.38 -5.48 5.63
C TYR A 105 -4.28 -6.05 6.46
N MET A 106 -3.47 -5.16 7.05
CA MET A 106 -2.50 -5.53 8.06
C MET A 106 -2.55 -4.46 9.14
N THR A 107 -2.41 -4.86 10.40
CA THR A 107 -2.44 -3.90 11.51
C THR A 107 -1.05 -3.36 11.83
N LYS A 108 -0.99 -2.12 12.27
CA LYS A 108 0.22 -1.52 12.83
C LYS A 108 0.21 -1.75 14.35
N PRO A 109 1.33 -2.06 14.96
CA PRO A 109 2.62 -2.32 14.31
C PRO A 109 2.59 -3.64 13.52
N PHE A 110 3.23 -3.65 12.36
CA PHE A 110 3.28 -4.83 11.50
C PHE A 110 4.52 -5.67 11.80
N ASP A 111 4.43 -6.95 11.43
CA ASP A 111 5.57 -7.86 11.49
C ASP A 111 6.36 -7.73 10.17
N PRO A 112 7.65 -7.33 10.22
CA PRO A 112 8.46 -7.21 9.01
C PRO A 112 8.49 -8.48 8.16
N ASP A 113 8.55 -9.64 8.80
CA ASP A 113 8.57 -10.92 8.07
C ASP A 113 7.26 -11.13 7.29
N GLU A 114 6.14 -10.75 7.88
CA GLU A 114 4.83 -10.86 7.22
C GLU A 114 4.75 -9.92 6.01
N ILE A 115 5.31 -8.71 6.12
CA ILE A 115 5.37 -7.75 5.01
C ILE A 115 6.14 -8.37 3.84
N VAL A 116 7.29 -8.96 4.10
CA VAL A 116 8.13 -9.57 3.06
C VAL A 116 7.45 -10.79 2.45
N GLU A 117 6.90 -11.67 3.27
CA GLU A 117 6.22 -12.88 2.80
C GLU A 117 5.04 -12.55 1.90
N LYS A 118 4.20 -11.59 2.30
CA LYS A 118 3.06 -11.18 1.49
C LYS A 118 3.49 -10.55 0.18
N SER A 119 4.54 -9.75 0.20
CA SER A 119 5.07 -9.13 -1.02
C SER A 119 5.55 -10.18 -2.02
N ILE A 120 6.29 -11.18 -1.52
CA ILE A 120 6.79 -12.29 -2.36
C ILE A 120 5.61 -13.05 -2.96
N GLU A 121 4.62 -13.39 -2.13
CA GLU A 121 3.44 -14.14 -2.57
C GLU A 121 2.66 -13.38 -3.65
N ILE A 122 2.37 -12.10 -3.40
CA ILE A 122 1.57 -11.27 -4.32
C ILE A 122 2.30 -11.02 -5.62
N LEU A 123 3.60 -10.77 -5.57
CA LEU A 123 4.40 -10.47 -6.75
C LEU A 123 4.90 -11.71 -7.49
N GLY A 124 4.71 -12.90 -6.93
CA GLY A 124 5.12 -14.14 -7.56
C GLY A 124 6.64 -14.31 -7.62
N LEU A 125 7.32 -13.89 -6.59
CA LEU A 125 8.79 -13.98 -6.54
C LEU A 125 9.29 -15.33 -6.00
#